data_c95688ea69261674d82d16c2d9df6a4b
#
_entry.id   c95688ea69261674d82d16c2d9df6a4b
#
_cell.length_a   1.000
_cell.length_b   1.000
_cell.length_c   1.000
_cell.angle_alpha   90.00
_cell.angle_beta   90.00
_cell.angle_gamma   90.00
#
_symmetry.space_group_name_H-M   'P 1'
#
loop_
_entity.id
_entity.type
_entity.pdbx_description
1 polymer ?
#
loop_
_entity_poly.entity_id
_entity_poly.type
_entity_poly.pdbx_seq_one_letter_code
_entity_poly.pdbx_strand_id
1 'polypeptide(L)'
;LSSFEKLREKMMLTETVNMAHLGARAFEEIGGEVVQTTTFVRCMSHITGYKGTYCRLVEPTSQNEKEKMFLAGENRFCICQDEFVKIPRKRIGYWVSDALLKQFQLPPLSNYADTRRGLQTGNAGRFVRNWYETDVHKVELSLTGDARVSTKKWILFNSGGSFRRWYGNILNTVNWENNGLEIKSTGKAIIPSEERYFDEVVSWNKISSGQMSVRYQPCGIIPGDASPFLHSVRHDHDILIFSMAVLNSKVAAEIVKVLSPTLNFEVGNIAEIPLTIDKNIRASAVEISENNVGLSKSEWDAFEISWDFTTHPLVSMSKGLWDATATAAAMNYYYGSLPEASCPLEICYLLWQGQCKERFEKLKANEEELNRIFIDIYGLQDELTPEVEDKDVTVRKADLQRDIKSLLSYAVGCMFGRYSLDVPGLAYAGGKWEDVFVNDPTVLDPEKTDGSTATLAGDYVKDKDGKMHLCTFAPDVDNVIPITDEEYLEDDIIARLCDWLKAVYGADTLEANLDYIAKALGNKGTTSREVIRNYFVNDFFKDHCQIYSVTGSGKRPIYWLFDSGKQNGFKALVYLHRYT
;
A
#
# COMPACT_ATOMS: atom_id res chain seq x y z
N LEU A 1 -11.83 -23.31 17.81
CA LEU A 1 -12.78 -24.31 17.24
C LEU A 1 -12.85 -24.27 15.71
N SER A 2 -12.45 -23.18 15.04
CA SER A 2 -12.46 -23.09 13.58
C SER A 2 -11.66 -24.23 12.90
N SER A 3 -10.53 -24.62 13.48
CA SER A 3 -9.66 -25.70 12.98
C SER A 3 -10.12 -27.12 13.34
N PHE A 4 -11.14 -27.28 14.20
CA PHE A 4 -11.52 -28.58 14.77
C PHE A 4 -12.84 -29.10 14.19
N GLU A 5 -12.88 -29.34 12.89
CA GLU A 5 -14.06 -29.86 12.21
C GLU A 5 -14.56 -31.18 12.82
N LYS A 6 -13.66 -32.15 13.03
CA LYS A 6 -14.01 -33.44 13.66
C LYS A 6 -14.58 -33.31 15.07
N LEU A 7 -14.16 -32.26 15.83
CA LEU A 7 -14.77 -31.97 17.14
C LEU A 7 -16.19 -31.44 16.98
N ARG A 8 -16.42 -30.54 16.03
CA ARG A 8 -17.77 -30.02 15.74
C ARG A 8 -18.69 -31.12 15.27
N GLU A 9 -18.21 -32.05 14.43
CA GLU A 9 -18.98 -33.24 14.03
C GLU A 9 -19.42 -34.07 15.22
N LYS A 10 -18.52 -34.32 16.19
CA LYS A 10 -18.88 -35.00 17.44
C LYS A 10 -19.86 -34.18 18.27
N MET A 11 -19.72 -32.86 18.29
CA MET A 11 -20.68 -32.00 18.98
C MET A 11 -22.08 -32.05 18.38
N MET A 12 -22.22 -32.25 17.07
CA MET A 12 -23.52 -32.40 16.42
C MET A 12 -24.25 -33.72 16.78
N LEU A 13 -23.55 -34.68 17.36
CA LEU A 13 -24.17 -35.92 17.88
C LEU A 13 -24.84 -35.73 19.24
N THR A 14 -24.68 -34.61 19.86
CA THR A 14 -25.24 -34.19 21.15
C THR A 14 -25.90 -32.83 20.96
N GLU A 15 -26.76 -32.39 21.88
CA GLU A 15 -27.52 -31.14 21.75
C GLU A 15 -26.89 -30.00 22.55
N THR A 16 -26.72 -28.82 21.96
CA THR A 16 -26.36 -27.61 22.66
C THR A 16 -27.62 -26.97 23.26
N VAL A 17 -27.72 -27.04 24.59
CA VAL A 17 -28.86 -26.46 25.30
C VAL A 17 -28.67 -24.94 25.46
N ASN A 18 -27.47 -24.54 25.90
CA ASN A 18 -27.12 -23.15 26.09
C ASN A 18 -25.63 -22.94 25.78
N MET A 19 -25.32 -21.80 25.20
CA MET A 19 -23.93 -21.38 24.90
C MET A 19 -23.78 -19.88 25.13
N ALA A 20 -22.72 -19.48 25.86
CA ALA A 20 -22.30 -18.09 25.94
C ALA A 20 -20.94 -17.92 25.28
N HIS A 21 -20.91 -17.16 24.20
CA HIS A 21 -19.70 -16.84 23.43
C HIS A 21 -19.10 -15.56 23.99
N LEU A 22 -18.13 -15.69 24.90
CA LEU A 22 -17.51 -14.59 25.61
C LEU A 22 -16.45 -13.86 24.77
N GLY A 23 -15.87 -14.52 23.76
CA GLY A 23 -14.82 -13.95 22.92
C GLY A 23 -13.51 -13.70 23.68
N ALA A 24 -12.79 -12.67 23.25
CA ALA A 24 -11.59 -12.19 23.93
C ALA A 24 -11.95 -11.45 25.24
N ARG A 25 -10.97 -11.31 26.13
CA ARG A 25 -11.11 -10.57 27.41
C ARG A 25 -12.23 -11.07 28.30
N ALA A 26 -12.49 -12.37 28.29
CA ALA A 26 -13.35 -13.04 29.26
C ALA A 26 -12.70 -13.14 30.64
N PHE A 27 -11.37 -13.01 30.69
CA PHE A 27 -10.53 -12.98 31.90
C PHE A 27 -9.72 -11.69 31.89
N GLU A 28 -9.84 -10.88 32.94
CA GLU A 28 -9.18 -9.56 33.04
C GLU A 28 -7.66 -9.68 33.10
N GLU A 29 -7.15 -10.79 33.63
CA GLU A 29 -5.72 -11.07 33.83
C GLU A 29 -5.00 -11.41 32.51
N ILE A 30 -5.75 -11.80 31.47
CA ILE A 30 -5.20 -12.16 30.15
C ILE A 30 -5.28 -10.94 29.24
N GLY A 31 -4.16 -10.24 29.10
CA GLY A 31 -4.04 -9.10 28.18
C GLY A 31 -4.11 -9.53 26.71
N GLY A 32 -4.79 -8.71 25.87
CA GLY A 32 -4.85 -8.89 24.43
C GLY A 32 -5.96 -9.83 23.95
N GLU A 33 -5.99 -10.05 22.63
CA GLU A 33 -7.00 -10.87 21.94
C GLU A 33 -6.53 -12.32 21.69
N VAL A 34 -5.60 -12.81 22.48
CA VAL A 34 -4.90 -14.08 22.24
C VAL A 34 -5.79 -15.31 22.53
N VAL A 35 -6.69 -15.20 23.51
CA VAL A 35 -7.58 -16.30 23.91
C VAL A 35 -9.03 -15.89 23.76
N GLN A 36 -9.78 -16.65 22.98
CA GLN A 36 -11.25 -16.52 22.88
C GLN A 36 -11.92 -17.64 23.67
N THR A 37 -12.86 -17.26 24.51
CA THR A 37 -13.53 -18.17 25.46
C THR A 37 -14.99 -18.36 25.09
N THR A 38 -15.46 -19.61 25.28
CA THR A 38 -16.87 -19.98 25.11
C THR A 38 -17.25 -20.96 26.21
N THR A 39 -18.41 -20.77 26.82
CA THR A 39 -18.99 -21.73 27.76
C THR A 39 -20.28 -22.30 27.20
N PHE A 40 -20.60 -23.56 27.50
CA PHE A 40 -21.78 -24.22 26.97
C PHE A 40 -22.31 -25.31 27.91
N VAL A 41 -23.61 -25.55 27.81
CA VAL A 41 -24.31 -26.68 28.44
C VAL A 41 -24.82 -27.59 27.32
N ARG A 42 -24.57 -28.90 27.45
CA ARG A 42 -24.95 -29.88 26.42
C ARG A 42 -25.78 -31.01 27.01
N CYS A 43 -26.77 -31.43 26.26
CA CYS A 43 -27.46 -32.72 26.44
C CYS A 43 -26.69 -33.82 25.66
N MET A 44 -26.49 -34.95 26.24
CA MET A 44 -25.71 -36.06 25.60
C MET A 44 -26.45 -36.79 24.47
N SER A 45 -27.68 -36.40 24.17
CA SER A 45 -28.50 -36.90 23.09
C SER A 45 -28.84 -35.79 22.13
N HIS A 46 -28.84 -36.04 20.83
CA HIS A 46 -29.34 -35.13 19.83
C HIS A 46 -30.89 -35.14 19.84
N ILE A 47 -31.50 -33.95 19.76
CA ILE A 47 -32.94 -33.78 19.75
C ILE A 47 -33.29 -32.99 18.47
N THR A 48 -33.81 -33.69 17.47
CA THR A 48 -34.18 -33.09 16.18
C THR A 48 -35.10 -31.91 16.34
N GLY A 49 -34.75 -30.77 15.74
CA GLY A 49 -35.52 -29.55 15.76
C GLY A 49 -35.48 -28.77 17.09
N TYR A 50 -34.68 -29.20 18.05
CA TYR A 50 -34.48 -28.46 19.30
C TYR A 50 -33.77 -27.13 19.01
N LYS A 51 -34.26 -26.05 19.61
CA LYS A 51 -33.67 -24.73 19.51
C LYS A 51 -32.90 -24.40 20.79
N GLY A 52 -31.57 -24.51 20.71
CA GLY A 52 -30.67 -24.08 21.79
C GLY A 52 -30.60 -22.54 21.90
N THR A 53 -30.20 -22.06 23.05
CA THR A 53 -29.99 -20.63 23.32
C THR A 53 -28.52 -20.29 23.20
N TYR A 54 -28.20 -19.32 22.35
CA TYR A 54 -26.83 -18.83 22.15
C TYR A 54 -26.77 -17.36 22.51
N CYS A 55 -25.83 -16.97 23.39
CA CYS A 55 -25.62 -15.58 23.79
C CYS A 55 -24.29 -15.09 23.26
N ARG A 56 -24.29 -13.99 22.49
CA ARG A 56 -23.10 -13.41 21.89
C ARG A 56 -22.61 -12.22 22.71
N LEU A 57 -21.45 -12.35 23.33
CA LEU A 57 -20.84 -11.37 24.24
C LEU A 57 -19.43 -10.99 23.79
N VAL A 58 -19.19 -10.94 22.48
CA VAL A 58 -17.85 -10.70 21.93
C VAL A 58 -17.51 -9.22 21.82
N GLU A 59 -18.51 -8.35 21.68
CA GLU A 59 -18.35 -6.91 21.50
C GLU A 59 -17.85 -6.19 22.77
N PRO A 60 -18.38 -6.46 23.99
CA PRO A 60 -17.91 -5.80 25.19
C PRO A 60 -16.46 -6.13 25.51
N THR A 61 -15.70 -5.11 25.94
CA THR A 61 -14.26 -5.21 26.19
C THR A 61 -13.88 -5.51 27.64
N SER A 62 -14.86 -5.50 28.56
CA SER A 62 -14.66 -5.80 29.97
C SER A 62 -15.57 -6.94 30.45
N GLN A 63 -15.14 -7.65 31.48
CA GLN A 63 -15.92 -8.71 32.12
C GLN A 63 -17.25 -8.19 32.66
N ASN A 64 -17.25 -7.03 33.29
CA ASN A 64 -18.44 -6.41 33.87
C ASN A 64 -19.50 -6.04 32.82
N GLU A 65 -19.08 -5.53 31.67
CA GLU A 65 -20.00 -5.24 30.55
C GLU A 65 -20.59 -6.52 29.96
N LYS A 66 -19.80 -7.58 29.81
CA LYS A 66 -20.28 -8.91 29.37
C LYS A 66 -21.33 -9.48 30.32
N GLU A 67 -21.09 -9.37 31.63
CA GLU A 67 -22.05 -9.80 32.67
C GLU A 67 -23.35 -9.01 32.59
N LYS A 68 -23.28 -7.68 32.51
CA LYS A 68 -24.47 -6.82 32.36
C LYS A 68 -25.29 -7.18 31.12
N MET A 69 -24.64 -7.34 29.98
CA MET A 69 -25.26 -7.71 28.72
C MET A 69 -25.90 -9.12 28.79
N PHE A 70 -25.24 -10.07 29.45
CA PHE A 70 -25.77 -11.41 29.67
C PHE A 70 -27.03 -11.39 30.55
N LEU A 71 -26.99 -10.64 31.67
CA LEU A 71 -28.13 -10.52 32.60
C LEU A 71 -29.28 -9.75 31.97
N ALA A 72 -29.03 -8.75 31.14
CA ALA A 72 -30.05 -8.02 30.38
C ALA A 72 -30.74 -8.88 29.31
N GLY A 73 -30.15 -10.03 28.96
CA GLY A 73 -30.70 -10.92 27.92
C GLY A 73 -30.45 -10.43 26.50
N GLU A 74 -29.51 -9.52 26.32
CA GLU A 74 -29.14 -8.98 25.02
C GLU A 74 -28.35 -10.00 24.15
N ASN A 75 -28.40 -9.82 22.83
CA ASN A 75 -27.69 -10.65 21.85
C ASN A 75 -27.92 -12.17 22.05
N ARG A 76 -29.17 -12.57 22.32
CA ARG A 76 -29.57 -13.97 22.43
C ARG A 76 -30.25 -14.46 21.15
N PHE A 77 -29.82 -15.63 20.70
CA PHE A 77 -30.29 -16.30 19.51
C PHE A 77 -30.85 -17.66 19.90
N CYS A 78 -32.04 -18.02 19.39
CA CYS A 78 -32.64 -19.35 19.58
C CYS A 78 -32.64 -20.07 18.24
N ILE A 79 -31.64 -20.93 18.03
CA ILE A 79 -31.33 -21.58 16.73
C ILE A 79 -31.25 -23.09 16.90
N CYS A 80 -31.80 -23.81 15.92
CA CYS A 80 -31.58 -25.25 15.82
C CYS A 80 -30.14 -25.52 15.32
N GLN A 81 -29.39 -26.36 16.03
CA GLN A 81 -28.01 -26.67 15.63
C GLN A 81 -27.91 -27.41 14.29
N ASP A 82 -29.02 -28.03 13.80
CA ASP A 82 -29.06 -28.67 12.49
C ASP A 82 -28.82 -27.67 11.34
N GLU A 83 -29.11 -26.38 11.56
CA GLU A 83 -28.82 -25.32 10.59
C GLU A 83 -27.31 -25.14 10.33
N PHE A 84 -26.46 -25.48 11.29
CA PHE A 84 -25.01 -25.33 11.15
C PHE A 84 -24.41 -26.29 10.12
N VAL A 85 -25.11 -27.34 9.74
CA VAL A 85 -24.70 -28.25 8.66
C VAL A 85 -24.65 -27.54 7.30
N LYS A 86 -25.41 -26.45 7.13
CA LYS A 86 -25.42 -25.63 5.91
C LYS A 86 -24.17 -24.77 5.76
N ILE A 87 -23.47 -24.50 6.87
CA ILE A 87 -22.22 -23.72 6.87
C ILE A 87 -21.05 -24.64 6.57
N PRO A 88 -20.11 -24.27 5.68
CA PRO A 88 -18.94 -25.05 5.37
C PRO A 88 -18.21 -25.55 6.62
N ARG A 89 -17.84 -26.81 6.64
CA ARG A 89 -17.21 -27.51 7.79
C ARG A 89 -18.02 -27.45 9.08
N LYS A 90 -19.33 -27.31 9.00
CA LYS A 90 -20.25 -27.30 10.15
C LYS A 90 -19.85 -26.29 11.23
N ARG A 91 -19.49 -25.07 10.81
CA ARG A 91 -19.13 -23.99 11.76
C ARG A 91 -20.38 -23.56 12.56
N ILE A 92 -20.17 -23.26 13.85
CA ILE A 92 -21.24 -22.82 14.75
C ILE A 92 -21.49 -21.33 14.51
N GLY A 93 -22.39 -21.03 13.59
CA GLY A 93 -22.74 -19.66 13.15
C GLY A 93 -24.14 -19.26 13.58
N TYR A 94 -24.45 -19.32 14.88
CA TYR A 94 -25.78 -19.08 15.44
C TYR A 94 -26.30 -17.64 15.22
N TRP A 95 -25.46 -16.71 14.81
CA TRP A 95 -25.80 -15.31 14.51
C TRP A 95 -26.03 -15.05 13.02
N VAL A 96 -25.85 -16.06 12.19
CA VAL A 96 -25.99 -15.94 10.74
C VAL A 96 -27.47 -15.93 10.38
N SER A 97 -27.87 -14.98 9.56
CA SER A 97 -29.24 -14.88 9.07
C SER A 97 -29.61 -15.99 8.10
N ASP A 98 -30.90 -16.22 7.91
CA ASP A 98 -31.41 -17.18 6.92
C ASP A 98 -30.99 -16.78 5.49
N ALA A 99 -30.93 -15.48 5.18
CA ALA A 99 -30.49 -14.98 3.89
C ALA A 99 -29.03 -15.33 3.64
N LEU A 100 -28.16 -15.10 4.62
CA LEU A 100 -26.74 -15.44 4.50
C LEU A 100 -26.49 -16.97 4.52
N LEU A 101 -27.27 -17.75 5.29
CA LEU A 101 -27.20 -19.21 5.29
C LEU A 101 -27.48 -19.83 3.92
N LYS A 102 -28.44 -19.25 3.17
CA LYS A 102 -28.75 -19.70 1.80
C LYS A 102 -27.57 -19.51 0.86
N GLN A 103 -26.74 -18.50 1.08
CA GLN A 103 -25.61 -18.23 0.21
C GLN A 103 -24.54 -19.32 0.28
N PHE A 104 -24.36 -20.00 1.41
CA PHE A 104 -23.44 -21.13 1.53
C PHE A 104 -23.82 -22.35 0.69
N GLN A 105 -24.99 -22.35 0.05
CA GLN A 105 -25.38 -23.37 -0.93
C GLN A 105 -24.89 -23.06 -2.36
N LEU A 106 -24.37 -21.85 -2.60
CA LEU A 106 -23.78 -21.47 -3.87
C LEU A 106 -22.41 -22.12 -4.06
N PRO A 107 -21.94 -22.27 -5.32
CA PRO A 107 -20.61 -22.78 -5.59
C PRO A 107 -19.53 -21.96 -4.86
N PRO A 108 -18.56 -22.59 -4.22
CA PRO A 108 -17.47 -21.89 -3.56
C PRO A 108 -16.50 -21.27 -4.58
N LEU A 109 -15.76 -20.26 -4.16
CA LEU A 109 -14.71 -19.58 -4.93
C LEU A 109 -13.70 -20.57 -5.54
N SER A 110 -13.40 -21.66 -4.82
CA SER A 110 -12.50 -22.72 -5.29
C SER A 110 -12.92 -23.42 -6.59
N ASN A 111 -14.19 -23.27 -7.02
CA ASN A 111 -14.63 -23.79 -8.32
C ASN A 111 -14.13 -22.95 -9.51
N TYR A 112 -13.70 -21.72 -9.26
CA TYR A 112 -13.34 -20.73 -10.28
C TYR A 112 -11.88 -20.29 -10.19
N ALA A 113 -11.33 -20.26 -8.99
CA ALA A 113 -9.97 -19.82 -8.74
C ALA A 113 -9.35 -20.57 -7.57
N ASP A 114 -8.04 -20.83 -7.65
CA ASP A 114 -7.28 -21.51 -6.61
C ASP A 114 -6.66 -20.52 -5.63
N THR A 115 -6.87 -20.74 -4.35
CA THR A 115 -6.19 -20.00 -3.28
C THR A 115 -4.90 -20.70 -2.87
N ARG A 116 -3.80 -19.98 -2.82
CA ARG A 116 -2.46 -20.52 -2.59
C ARG A 116 -1.68 -19.73 -1.56
N ARG A 117 -0.71 -20.39 -0.93
CA ARG A 117 0.28 -19.75 -0.06
C ARG A 117 1.51 -19.36 -0.89
N GLY A 118 2.15 -18.27 -0.48
CA GLY A 118 3.38 -17.81 -1.09
C GLY A 118 4.64 -18.32 -0.38
N LEU A 119 5.79 -17.79 -0.83
CA LEU A 119 7.13 -18.13 -0.37
C LEU A 119 7.36 -17.73 1.10
N GLN A 120 7.84 -18.67 1.90
CA GLN A 120 8.45 -18.43 3.20
C GLN A 120 9.95 -18.68 3.10
N THR A 121 10.77 -17.62 3.19
CA THR A 121 12.22 -17.71 2.94
C THR A 121 13.01 -18.43 4.04
N GLY A 122 12.42 -18.60 5.22
CA GLY A 122 13.09 -19.14 6.40
C GLY A 122 14.09 -18.18 7.08
N ASN A 123 14.50 -17.11 6.39
CA ASN A 123 15.33 -16.03 6.95
C ASN A 123 15.12 -14.74 6.14
N ALA A 124 14.08 -13.98 6.49
CA ALA A 124 13.77 -12.73 5.82
C ALA A 124 14.91 -11.69 5.93
N GLY A 125 15.58 -11.61 7.07
CA GLY A 125 16.70 -10.68 7.26
C GLY A 125 17.87 -10.89 6.29
N ARG A 126 18.08 -12.14 5.80
CA ARG A 126 19.10 -12.47 4.79
C ARG A 126 18.60 -12.29 3.37
N PHE A 127 17.37 -12.74 3.08
CA PHE A 127 16.90 -12.93 1.72
C PHE A 127 15.93 -11.87 1.22
N VAL A 128 15.42 -10.98 2.09
CA VAL A 128 14.46 -9.94 1.70
C VAL A 128 15.07 -8.56 1.91
N ARG A 129 14.84 -7.67 0.94
CA ARG A 129 15.22 -6.25 0.98
C ARG A 129 14.06 -5.42 0.46
N ASN A 130 14.01 -4.15 0.82
CA ASN A 130 13.20 -3.23 0.05
C ASN A 130 13.89 -2.97 -1.29
N TRP A 131 13.11 -2.74 -2.34
CA TRP A 131 13.67 -2.53 -3.69
C TRP A 131 14.67 -1.36 -3.73
N TYR A 132 14.43 -0.30 -2.95
CA TYR A 132 15.25 0.90 -2.88
C TYR A 132 16.54 0.75 -2.06
N GLU A 133 16.72 -0.36 -1.33
CA GLU A 133 17.96 -0.67 -0.59
C GLU A 133 19.03 -1.29 -1.49
N THR A 134 18.65 -1.74 -2.65
CA THR A 134 19.50 -2.54 -3.53
C THR A 134 19.88 -1.75 -4.77
N ASP A 135 21.01 -2.11 -5.37
CA ASP A 135 21.40 -1.61 -6.69
C ASP A 135 20.29 -1.95 -7.70
N VAL A 136 19.67 -0.92 -8.30
CA VAL A 136 18.54 -1.08 -9.22
C VAL A 136 18.86 -1.95 -10.43
N HIS A 137 20.13 -1.98 -10.88
CA HIS A 137 20.55 -2.82 -12.00
C HIS A 137 20.51 -4.32 -11.67
N LYS A 138 20.48 -4.68 -10.39
CA LYS A 138 20.35 -6.06 -9.90
C LYS A 138 18.91 -6.43 -9.52
N VAL A 139 17.96 -5.52 -9.72
CA VAL A 139 16.53 -5.75 -9.45
C VAL A 139 15.77 -5.99 -10.74
N GLU A 140 14.94 -7.01 -10.78
CA GLU A 140 13.98 -7.22 -11.86
C GLU A 140 12.70 -6.42 -11.56
N LEU A 141 12.49 -5.36 -12.31
CA LEU A 141 11.34 -4.47 -12.19
C LEU A 141 10.31 -4.67 -13.32
N SER A 142 10.60 -5.58 -14.25
CA SER A 142 9.68 -5.90 -15.34
C SER A 142 8.45 -6.63 -14.78
N LEU A 143 7.27 -6.08 -15.06
CA LEU A 143 5.99 -6.65 -14.67
C LEU A 143 5.44 -7.58 -15.77
N THR A 144 6.33 -8.40 -16.36
CA THR A 144 6.01 -9.37 -17.40
C THR A 144 6.34 -10.78 -16.94
N GLY A 145 5.83 -11.79 -17.63
CA GLY A 145 6.19 -13.19 -17.38
C GLY A 145 7.68 -13.51 -17.56
N ASP A 146 8.44 -12.63 -18.21
CA ASP A 146 9.88 -12.79 -18.46
C ASP A 146 10.72 -12.72 -17.17
N ALA A 147 10.19 -12.16 -16.09
CA ALA A 147 10.82 -12.20 -14.77
C ALA A 147 11.16 -13.63 -14.31
N ARG A 148 10.45 -14.64 -14.82
CA ARG A 148 10.71 -16.07 -14.56
C ARG A 148 12.08 -16.54 -15.08
N VAL A 149 12.56 -15.95 -16.15
CA VAL A 149 13.87 -16.26 -16.79
C VAL A 149 14.92 -15.18 -16.50
N SER A 150 14.62 -14.24 -15.63
CA SER A 150 15.53 -13.18 -15.24
C SER A 150 16.80 -13.74 -14.59
N THR A 151 17.94 -13.18 -14.95
CA THR A 151 19.24 -13.47 -14.33
C THR A 151 19.58 -12.52 -13.19
N LYS A 152 18.68 -11.56 -12.91
CA LYS A 152 18.89 -10.59 -11.82
C LYS A 152 18.74 -11.25 -10.45
N LYS A 153 19.51 -10.75 -9.50
CA LYS A 153 19.53 -11.31 -8.13
C LYS A 153 18.24 -11.08 -7.37
N TRP A 154 17.67 -9.88 -7.51
CA TRP A 154 16.53 -9.44 -6.74
C TRP A 154 15.28 -9.39 -7.59
N ILE A 155 14.26 -10.11 -7.17
CA ILE A 155 12.94 -10.14 -7.81
C ILE A 155 11.93 -9.49 -6.88
N LEU A 156 10.96 -8.74 -7.43
CA LEU A 156 9.87 -8.15 -6.65
C LEU A 156 9.14 -9.21 -5.83
N PHE A 157 8.85 -8.87 -4.58
CA PHE A 157 8.32 -9.79 -3.59
C PHE A 157 7.18 -9.14 -2.79
N ASN A 158 6.01 -9.76 -2.78
CA ASN A 158 4.89 -9.28 -2.00
C ASN A 158 4.86 -9.92 -0.62
N SER A 159 5.27 -9.21 0.41
CA SER A 159 5.24 -9.65 1.81
C SER A 159 4.08 -9.08 2.62
N GLY A 160 2.99 -8.68 1.98
CA GLY A 160 1.85 -8.04 2.61
C GLY A 160 2.09 -6.55 2.87
N GLY A 161 1.49 -6.00 3.92
CA GLY A 161 1.65 -4.59 4.27
C GLY A 161 0.46 -4.03 5.07
N SER A 162 0.28 -2.72 5.06
CA SER A 162 -0.85 -2.03 5.70
C SER A 162 -2.19 -2.38 5.03
N PHE A 163 -3.30 -2.00 5.70
CA PHE A 163 -4.63 -2.09 5.10
C PHE A 163 -4.69 -1.26 3.82
N ARG A 164 -4.86 -1.92 2.70
CA ARG A 164 -4.96 -1.30 1.38
C ARG A 164 -5.67 -2.22 0.41
N ARG A 165 -6.65 -1.70 -0.33
CA ARG A 165 -7.40 -2.40 -1.36
C ARG A 165 -6.87 -2.04 -2.76
N TRP A 166 -7.19 -2.85 -3.73
CA TRP A 166 -7.03 -2.68 -5.18
C TRP A 166 -5.58 -2.77 -5.67
N TYR A 167 -4.65 -1.91 -5.23
CA TYR A 167 -3.26 -1.91 -5.68
C TYR A 167 -2.30 -1.32 -4.63
N GLY A 168 -1.05 -1.82 -4.60
CA GLY A 168 0.07 -1.31 -3.79
C GLY A 168 0.62 -2.31 -2.77
N ASN A 169 1.42 -1.82 -1.82
CA ASN A 169 2.14 -2.59 -0.79
C ASN A 169 3.23 -3.54 -1.34
N ILE A 170 3.68 -3.38 -2.57
CA ILE A 170 4.79 -4.17 -3.11
C ILE A 170 6.06 -3.34 -2.94
N LEU A 171 6.73 -3.50 -1.82
CA LEU A 171 7.93 -2.74 -1.44
C LEU A 171 9.18 -3.59 -1.44
N ASN A 172 9.03 -4.91 -1.35
CA ASN A 172 10.14 -5.80 -1.12
C ASN A 172 10.63 -6.47 -2.40
N THR A 173 11.86 -6.91 -2.33
CA THR A 173 12.49 -7.84 -3.25
C THR A 173 13.00 -9.06 -2.47
N VAL A 174 13.10 -10.19 -3.14
CA VAL A 174 13.68 -11.41 -2.60
C VAL A 174 14.87 -11.85 -3.44
N ASN A 175 15.92 -12.36 -2.80
CA ASN A 175 17.04 -12.96 -3.51
C ASN A 175 16.58 -14.26 -4.19
N TRP A 176 16.31 -14.18 -5.49
CA TRP A 176 15.87 -15.33 -6.31
C TRP A 176 16.90 -15.72 -7.38
N GLU A 177 18.14 -15.30 -7.18
CA GLU A 177 19.27 -15.62 -8.07
C GLU A 177 19.35 -17.13 -8.33
N ASN A 178 19.58 -17.51 -9.59
CA ASN A 178 19.61 -18.91 -10.03
C ASN A 178 18.37 -19.71 -9.57
N ASN A 179 17.19 -19.15 -9.77
CA ASN A 179 15.92 -19.76 -9.38
C ASN A 179 15.83 -20.06 -7.88
N GLY A 180 16.28 -19.14 -7.04
CA GLY A 180 16.24 -19.26 -5.58
C GLY A 180 17.15 -20.33 -4.99
N LEU A 181 18.23 -20.69 -5.68
CA LEU A 181 19.14 -21.78 -5.27
C LEU A 181 19.64 -21.59 -3.82
N GLU A 182 20.03 -20.36 -3.46
CA GLU A 182 20.54 -20.09 -2.12
C GLU A 182 19.44 -20.28 -1.04
N ILE A 183 18.22 -19.81 -1.29
CA ILE A 183 17.08 -20.02 -0.38
C ILE A 183 16.77 -21.51 -0.23
N LYS A 184 16.68 -22.24 -1.35
CA LYS A 184 16.39 -23.68 -1.39
C LYS A 184 17.46 -24.48 -0.64
N SER A 185 18.72 -24.11 -0.75
CA SER A 185 19.85 -24.82 -0.11
C SER A 185 19.85 -24.72 1.42
N THR A 186 19.15 -23.75 2.01
CA THR A 186 19.09 -23.63 3.48
C THR A 186 18.32 -24.74 4.16
N GLY A 187 17.43 -25.44 3.44
CA GLY A 187 16.50 -26.43 4.00
C GLY A 187 15.45 -25.87 4.98
N LYS A 188 15.39 -24.54 5.16
CA LYS A 188 14.45 -23.86 6.07
C LYS A 188 13.31 -23.16 5.34
N ALA A 189 13.44 -22.97 4.04
CA ALA A 189 12.41 -22.34 3.23
C ALA A 189 11.22 -23.26 3.01
N ILE A 190 10.02 -22.70 2.96
CA ILE A 190 8.80 -23.38 2.52
C ILE A 190 8.39 -22.71 1.20
N ILE A 191 8.38 -23.46 0.12
CA ILE A 191 8.19 -22.96 -1.25
C ILE A 191 6.97 -23.64 -1.87
N PRO A 192 5.76 -23.29 -1.43
CA PRO A 192 4.55 -23.85 -2.02
C PRO A 192 4.25 -23.10 -3.32
N SER A 193 3.65 -23.79 -4.28
CA SER A 193 3.10 -23.19 -5.49
C SER A 193 4.14 -22.42 -6.34
N GLU A 194 5.40 -22.88 -6.36
CA GLU A 194 6.48 -22.26 -7.12
C GLU A 194 6.15 -22.10 -8.61
N GLU A 195 5.35 -23.03 -9.15
CA GLU A 195 4.85 -23.01 -10.53
C GLU A 195 3.95 -21.81 -10.85
N ARG A 196 3.45 -21.10 -9.79
CA ARG A 196 2.58 -19.92 -9.89
C ARG A 196 3.29 -18.61 -9.56
N TYR A 197 4.55 -18.69 -9.18
CA TYR A 197 5.33 -17.48 -9.00
C TYR A 197 5.44 -16.77 -10.35
N PHE A 198 5.42 -15.44 -10.31
CA PHE A 198 5.43 -14.54 -11.49
C PHE A 198 4.12 -14.47 -12.27
N ASP A 199 3.11 -15.28 -11.92
CA ASP A 199 1.79 -15.14 -12.53
C ASP A 199 1.06 -13.90 -12.02
N GLU A 200 0.10 -13.42 -12.80
CA GLU A 200 -0.89 -12.44 -12.37
C GLU A 200 -1.79 -13.06 -11.29
N VAL A 201 -1.93 -12.35 -10.17
CA VAL A 201 -2.70 -12.87 -9.03
C VAL A 201 -3.43 -11.74 -8.31
N VAL A 202 -4.37 -12.13 -7.47
CA VAL A 202 -4.99 -11.27 -6.46
C VAL A 202 -4.54 -11.74 -5.08
N SER A 203 -4.08 -10.83 -4.23
CA SER A 203 -3.47 -11.16 -2.95
C SER A 203 -4.11 -10.41 -1.78
N TRP A 204 -3.99 -10.97 -0.58
CA TRP A 204 -4.47 -10.34 0.67
C TRP A 204 -3.46 -10.49 1.80
N ASN A 205 -3.64 -9.73 2.87
CA ASN A 205 -2.83 -9.92 4.07
C ASN A 205 -3.32 -11.15 4.84
N LYS A 206 -2.44 -12.09 5.14
CA LYS A 206 -2.76 -13.30 5.91
C LYS A 206 -3.29 -12.97 7.30
N ILE A 207 -2.74 -11.93 7.93
CA ILE A 207 -3.12 -11.45 9.26
C ILE A 207 -3.54 -9.99 9.13
N SER A 208 -4.70 -9.64 9.68
CA SER A 208 -5.18 -8.26 9.77
C SER A 208 -5.98 -8.09 11.05
N SER A 209 -5.78 -6.97 11.74
CA SER A 209 -6.57 -6.57 12.91
C SER A 209 -7.95 -5.99 12.56
N GLY A 210 -8.23 -5.81 11.27
CA GLY A 210 -9.46 -5.22 10.75
C GLY A 210 -10.07 -6.05 9.63
N GLN A 211 -10.66 -5.37 8.67
CA GLN A 211 -11.26 -5.99 7.49
C GLN A 211 -10.20 -6.63 6.60
N MET A 212 -10.62 -7.63 5.81
CA MET A 212 -9.81 -8.16 4.72
C MET A 212 -9.64 -7.08 3.64
N SER A 213 -8.43 -6.99 3.09
CA SER A 213 -8.13 -6.09 1.97
C SER A 213 -7.40 -6.86 0.88
N VAL A 214 -7.94 -6.78 -0.33
CA VAL A 214 -7.50 -7.58 -1.46
C VAL A 214 -6.96 -6.66 -2.55
N ARG A 215 -5.81 -7.04 -3.12
CA ARG A 215 -5.05 -6.24 -4.07
C ARG A 215 -4.70 -7.03 -5.31
N TYR A 216 -4.76 -6.37 -6.44
CA TYR A 216 -4.20 -6.84 -7.68
C TYR A 216 -2.68 -6.85 -7.62
N GLN A 217 -2.08 -7.92 -8.09
CA GLN A 217 -0.65 -8.07 -8.25
C GLN A 217 -0.37 -8.49 -9.70
N PRO A 218 0.33 -7.65 -10.49
CA PRO A 218 0.68 -8.00 -11.86
C PRO A 218 1.68 -9.14 -11.95
N CYS A 219 1.92 -9.63 -13.15
CA CYS A 219 2.99 -10.59 -13.44
C CYS A 219 4.36 -10.10 -12.95
N GLY A 220 5.32 -11.01 -12.81
CA GLY A 220 6.70 -10.66 -12.49
C GLY A 220 7.02 -10.58 -10.99
N ILE A 221 6.08 -10.87 -10.12
CA ILE A 221 6.20 -10.73 -8.66
C ILE A 221 6.06 -12.09 -7.97
N ILE A 222 6.91 -12.37 -6.99
CA ILE A 222 6.80 -13.56 -6.16
C ILE A 222 5.90 -13.27 -4.95
N PRO A 223 4.77 -13.99 -4.74
CA PRO A 223 3.96 -13.86 -3.54
C PRO A 223 4.66 -14.44 -2.30
N GLY A 224 4.60 -13.73 -1.17
CA GLY A 224 5.10 -14.21 0.12
C GLY A 224 4.04 -14.90 0.98
N ASP A 225 4.44 -15.65 2.01
CA ASP A 225 3.50 -16.34 2.93
C ASP A 225 2.61 -15.37 3.72
N ALA A 226 3.09 -14.15 3.98
CA ALA A 226 2.30 -13.09 4.62
C ALA A 226 1.25 -12.46 3.67
N SER A 227 1.33 -12.76 2.38
CA SER A 227 0.40 -12.32 1.34
C SER A 227 -0.07 -13.52 0.50
N PRO A 228 -0.93 -14.38 1.05
CA PRO A 228 -1.57 -15.43 0.28
C PRO A 228 -2.28 -14.87 -0.94
N PHE A 229 -2.47 -15.71 -1.95
CA PHE A 229 -2.96 -15.25 -3.22
C PHE A 229 -3.99 -16.19 -3.84
N LEU A 230 -4.70 -15.68 -4.79
CA LEU A 230 -5.67 -16.35 -5.63
C LEU A 230 -5.24 -16.18 -7.08
N HIS A 231 -5.23 -17.27 -7.83
CA HIS A 231 -5.01 -17.24 -9.27
C HIS A 231 -6.17 -17.93 -10.00
N SER A 232 -6.44 -17.49 -11.22
CA SER A 232 -7.46 -18.12 -12.05
C SER A 232 -6.98 -19.47 -12.57
N VAL A 233 -7.81 -20.52 -12.40
CA VAL A 233 -7.50 -21.89 -12.89
C VAL A 233 -7.32 -21.93 -14.41
N ARG A 234 -7.99 -21.01 -15.13
CA ARG A 234 -7.99 -20.96 -16.60
C ARG A 234 -7.23 -19.76 -17.17
N HIS A 235 -6.45 -19.06 -16.35
CA HIS A 235 -5.84 -17.77 -16.71
C HIS A 235 -6.87 -16.75 -17.23
N ASP A 236 -8.07 -16.78 -16.65
CA ASP A 236 -9.16 -15.84 -16.96
C ASP A 236 -9.00 -14.61 -16.06
N HIS A 237 -8.51 -13.52 -16.65
CA HIS A 237 -8.30 -12.24 -15.97
C HIS A 237 -9.58 -11.70 -15.34
N ASP A 238 -10.71 -11.75 -16.09
CA ASP A 238 -11.98 -11.23 -15.58
C ASP A 238 -12.46 -11.99 -14.33
N ILE A 239 -12.24 -13.32 -14.25
CA ILE A 239 -12.56 -14.09 -13.05
C ILE A 239 -11.71 -13.64 -11.87
N LEU A 240 -10.45 -13.34 -12.12
CA LEU A 240 -9.53 -12.87 -11.09
C LEU A 240 -9.98 -11.51 -10.54
N ILE A 241 -10.26 -10.55 -11.42
CA ILE A 241 -10.72 -9.20 -11.06
C ILE A 241 -12.12 -9.23 -10.41
N PHE A 242 -13.04 -10.04 -10.93
CA PHE A 242 -14.36 -10.24 -10.33
C PHE A 242 -14.26 -10.83 -8.92
N SER A 243 -13.38 -11.82 -8.71
CA SER A 243 -13.14 -12.39 -7.38
C SER A 243 -12.60 -11.34 -6.42
N MET A 244 -11.69 -10.46 -6.87
CA MET A 244 -11.20 -9.32 -6.09
C MET A 244 -12.33 -8.36 -5.70
N ALA A 245 -13.23 -8.07 -6.62
CA ALA A 245 -14.40 -7.22 -6.36
C ALA A 245 -15.27 -7.79 -5.23
N VAL A 246 -15.63 -9.08 -5.35
CA VAL A 246 -16.42 -9.77 -4.31
C VAL A 246 -15.69 -9.77 -2.97
N LEU A 247 -14.40 -10.12 -2.95
CA LEU A 247 -13.59 -10.22 -1.73
C LEU A 247 -13.38 -8.86 -1.03
N ASN A 248 -13.44 -7.74 -1.76
CA ASN A 248 -13.39 -6.39 -1.19
C ASN A 248 -14.76 -5.84 -0.77
N SER A 249 -15.87 -6.57 -1.02
CA SER A 249 -17.23 -6.13 -0.70
C SER A 249 -17.61 -6.35 0.76
N LYS A 250 -18.63 -5.63 1.21
CA LYS A 250 -19.25 -5.85 2.53
C LYS A 250 -19.86 -7.24 2.68
N VAL A 251 -20.36 -7.83 1.59
CA VAL A 251 -20.91 -9.19 1.59
C VAL A 251 -19.84 -10.20 1.96
N ALA A 252 -18.66 -10.13 1.30
CA ALA A 252 -17.55 -11.01 1.66
C ALA A 252 -17.05 -10.78 3.09
N ALA A 253 -17.07 -9.55 3.57
CA ALA A 253 -16.69 -9.23 4.94
C ALA A 253 -17.60 -9.95 5.96
N GLU A 254 -18.92 -10.00 5.73
CA GLU A 254 -19.85 -10.75 6.60
C GLU A 254 -19.64 -12.27 6.50
N ILE A 255 -19.47 -12.78 5.29
CA ILE A 255 -19.18 -14.21 5.07
C ILE A 255 -17.89 -14.63 5.79
N VAL A 256 -16.85 -13.81 5.69
CA VAL A 256 -15.54 -14.09 6.31
C VAL A 256 -15.63 -14.09 7.84
N LYS A 257 -16.46 -13.26 8.47
CA LYS A 257 -16.71 -13.34 9.93
C LYS A 257 -17.20 -14.71 10.38
N VAL A 258 -17.92 -15.42 9.50
CA VAL A 258 -18.39 -16.78 9.77
C VAL A 258 -17.30 -17.83 9.47
N LEU A 259 -16.62 -17.68 8.33
CA LEU A 259 -15.61 -18.64 7.87
C LEU A 259 -14.28 -18.52 8.61
N SER A 260 -13.90 -17.32 9.04
CA SER A 260 -12.63 -17.01 9.72
C SER A 260 -12.84 -16.06 10.89
N PRO A 261 -13.41 -16.51 12.01
CA PRO A 261 -13.70 -15.66 13.16
C PRO A 261 -12.43 -15.21 13.93
N THR A 262 -11.26 -15.39 13.36
CA THR A 262 -9.96 -14.98 13.89
C THR A 262 -9.33 -13.92 12.99
N LEU A 263 -8.22 -13.30 13.44
CA LEU A 263 -7.46 -12.33 12.66
C LEU A 263 -6.74 -12.92 11.43
N ASN A 264 -6.81 -14.24 11.23
CA ASN A 264 -6.08 -14.95 10.17
C ASN A 264 -7.00 -15.29 8.99
N PHE A 265 -6.71 -14.75 7.82
CA PHE A 265 -7.38 -15.05 6.56
C PHE A 265 -6.67 -16.19 5.82
N GLU A 266 -6.90 -17.43 6.28
CA GLU A 266 -6.26 -18.61 5.70
C GLU A 266 -6.86 -18.98 4.33
N VAL A 267 -6.02 -19.46 3.44
CA VAL A 267 -6.39 -19.84 2.06
C VAL A 267 -7.62 -20.75 1.99
N GLY A 268 -7.71 -21.74 2.89
CA GLY A 268 -8.84 -22.66 2.92
C GLY A 268 -10.17 -22.03 3.33
N ASN A 269 -10.16 -20.92 4.09
CA ASN A 269 -11.37 -20.19 4.45
C ASN A 269 -11.84 -19.31 3.29
N ILE A 270 -10.90 -18.66 2.61
CA ILE A 270 -11.21 -17.82 1.44
C ILE A 270 -11.73 -18.68 0.28
N ALA A 271 -11.17 -19.86 0.09
CA ALA A 271 -11.62 -20.83 -0.93
C ALA A 271 -13.10 -21.23 -0.79
N GLU A 272 -13.66 -21.17 0.43
CA GLU A 272 -15.04 -21.55 0.75
C GLU A 272 -16.07 -20.42 0.59
N ILE A 273 -15.63 -19.20 0.26
CA ILE A 273 -16.55 -18.08 0.04
C ILE A 273 -17.45 -18.39 -1.15
N PRO A 274 -18.79 -18.34 -0.96
CA PRO A 274 -19.72 -18.61 -2.05
C PRO A 274 -19.62 -17.53 -3.14
N LEU A 275 -19.64 -17.92 -4.39
CA LEU A 275 -19.52 -17.04 -5.54
C LEU A 275 -20.65 -17.26 -6.55
N THR A 276 -21.41 -16.20 -6.81
CA THR A 276 -22.41 -16.16 -7.88
C THR A 276 -21.85 -15.41 -9.09
N ILE A 277 -21.87 -16.04 -10.25
CA ILE A 277 -21.40 -15.42 -11.49
C ILE A 277 -22.57 -15.24 -12.46
N ASP A 278 -23.07 -14.02 -12.56
CA ASP A 278 -23.93 -13.59 -13.65
C ASP A 278 -23.07 -12.86 -14.70
N LYS A 279 -23.26 -13.14 -15.99
CA LYS A 279 -22.41 -12.60 -17.06
C LYS A 279 -22.47 -11.07 -17.17
N ASN A 280 -23.66 -10.48 -17.01
CA ASN A 280 -23.82 -9.03 -17.15
C ASN A 280 -23.23 -8.30 -15.95
N ILE A 281 -23.45 -8.83 -14.77
CA ILE A 281 -22.95 -8.32 -13.50
C ILE A 281 -21.43 -8.44 -13.42
N ARG A 282 -20.89 -9.58 -13.90
CA ARG A 282 -19.44 -9.79 -13.98
C ARG A 282 -18.77 -8.69 -14.78
N ALA A 283 -19.27 -8.38 -15.98
CA ALA A 283 -18.66 -7.37 -16.85
C ALA A 283 -18.62 -5.98 -16.18
N SER A 284 -19.73 -5.54 -15.57
CA SER A 284 -19.78 -4.26 -14.87
C SER A 284 -18.87 -4.23 -13.64
N ALA A 285 -18.85 -5.30 -12.83
CA ALA A 285 -18.00 -5.37 -11.65
C ALA A 285 -16.50 -5.41 -12.01
N VAL A 286 -16.13 -6.05 -13.10
CA VAL A 286 -14.75 -6.06 -13.64
C VAL A 286 -14.34 -4.65 -14.06
N GLU A 287 -15.14 -3.97 -14.87
CA GLU A 287 -14.86 -2.60 -15.32
C GLU A 287 -14.65 -1.62 -14.14
N ILE A 288 -15.56 -1.67 -13.15
CA ILE A 288 -15.45 -0.83 -11.94
C ILE A 288 -14.16 -1.17 -11.17
N SER A 289 -13.83 -2.45 -11.05
CA SER A 289 -12.66 -2.90 -10.29
C SER A 289 -11.34 -2.57 -10.98
N GLU A 290 -11.25 -2.66 -12.30
CA GLU A 290 -10.10 -2.21 -13.08
C GLU A 290 -9.88 -0.69 -12.92
N ASN A 291 -10.96 0.09 -12.95
CA ASN A 291 -10.89 1.51 -12.64
C ASN A 291 -10.34 1.75 -11.22
N ASN A 292 -10.79 0.98 -10.23
CA ASN A 292 -10.30 1.07 -8.86
C ASN A 292 -8.81 0.71 -8.73
N VAL A 293 -8.35 -0.30 -9.48
CA VAL A 293 -6.92 -0.64 -9.57
C VAL A 293 -6.13 0.54 -10.15
N GLY A 294 -6.63 1.15 -11.24
CA GLY A 294 -6.01 2.32 -11.86
C GLY A 294 -5.93 3.53 -10.93
N LEU A 295 -7.02 3.85 -10.22
CA LEU A 295 -7.07 4.93 -9.22
C LEU A 295 -6.07 4.68 -8.07
N SER A 296 -6.02 3.44 -7.56
CA SER A 296 -5.11 3.07 -6.48
C SER A 296 -3.66 3.03 -6.92
N LYS A 297 -3.37 2.59 -8.15
CA LYS A 297 -2.02 2.62 -8.74
C LYS A 297 -1.55 4.06 -8.94
N SER A 298 -2.39 4.92 -9.50
CA SER A 298 -2.08 6.34 -9.70
C SER A 298 -1.76 7.06 -8.38
N GLU A 299 -2.44 6.73 -7.28
CA GLU A 299 -2.10 7.27 -5.96
C GLU A 299 -0.80 6.67 -5.42
N TRP A 300 -0.59 5.36 -5.59
CA TRP A 300 0.62 4.68 -5.12
C TRP A 300 1.88 5.23 -5.81
N ASP A 301 1.82 5.40 -7.13
CA ASP A 301 2.94 5.84 -7.95
C ASP A 301 3.23 7.36 -7.84
N ALA A 302 2.39 8.11 -7.14
CA ALA A 302 2.65 9.50 -6.80
C ALA A 302 3.69 9.70 -5.69
N PHE A 303 4.18 8.61 -5.07
CA PHE A 303 5.11 8.67 -3.94
C PHE A 303 6.37 7.83 -4.18
N GLU A 304 7.50 8.31 -3.66
CA GLU A 304 8.85 7.75 -3.85
C GLU A 304 9.02 6.28 -3.42
N ILE A 305 8.09 5.74 -2.64
CA ILE A 305 8.08 4.32 -2.26
C ILE A 305 7.70 3.38 -3.40
N SER A 306 7.06 3.89 -4.47
CA SER A 306 6.83 3.13 -5.68
C SER A 306 8.06 3.12 -6.58
N TRP A 307 8.39 1.97 -7.16
CA TRP A 307 9.43 1.89 -8.20
C TRP A 307 8.98 2.49 -9.55
N ASP A 308 7.66 2.67 -9.74
CA ASP A 308 7.06 3.35 -10.90
C ASP A 308 6.91 4.87 -10.68
N PHE A 309 7.39 5.40 -9.54
CA PHE A 309 7.42 6.83 -9.30
C PHE A 309 8.26 7.55 -10.35
N THR A 310 7.70 8.57 -10.98
CA THR A 310 8.38 9.30 -12.07
C THR A 310 8.82 10.70 -11.64
N THR A 311 7.90 11.50 -11.15
CA THR A 311 8.14 12.89 -10.75
C THR A 311 7.17 13.25 -9.64
N HIS A 312 7.62 14.04 -8.67
CA HIS A 312 6.73 14.50 -7.60
C HIS A 312 5.54 15.30 -8.18
N PRO A 313 4.28 15.05 -7.73
CA PRO A 313 3.10 15.68 -8.32
C PRO A 313 3.17 17.21 -8.41
N LEU A 314 3.66 17.86 -7.34
CA LEU A 314 3.78 19.33 -7.31
C LEU A 314 4.80 19.85 -8.34
N VAL A 315 5.84 19.08 -8.65
CA VAL A 315 6.81 19.39 -9.72
C VAL A 315 6.23 19.10 -11.10
N SER A 316 5.51 17.99 -11.26
CA SER A 316 4.84 17.69 -12.54
C SER A 316 3.83 18.77 -12.91
N MET A 317 3.09 19.27 -11.93
CA MET A 317 2.10 20.34 -12.13
C MET A 317 2.73 21.69 -12.46
N SER A 318 3.94 21.99 -11.93
CA SER A 318 4.62 23.25 -12.24
C SER A 318 4.91 23.39 -13.74
N LYS A 319 5.21 22.28 -14.42
CA LYS A 319 5.42 22.27 -15.88
C LYS A 319 4.16 22.69 -16.67
N GLY A 320 2.97 22.47 -16.12
CA GLY A 320 1.69 22.86 -16.71
C GLY A 320 1.30 24.32 -16.43
N LEU A 321 1.90 24.99 -15.45
CA LEU A 321 1.55 26.39 -15.09
C LEU A 321 1.86 27.42 -16.19
N TRP A 322 2.74 27.07 -17.13
CA TRP A 322 3.05 27.91 -18.29
C TRP A 322 1.86 28.08 -19.24
N ASP A 323 0.89 27.15 -19.21
CA ASP A 323 -0.41 27.33 -19.87
C ASP A 323 -1.45 27.86 -18.87
N ALA A 324 -1.51 29.20 -18.80
CA ALA A 324 -2.44 29.89 -17.91
C ALA A 324 -3.92 29.54 -18.19
N THR A 325 -4.26 29.21 -19.44
CA THR A 325 -5.63 28.85 -19.82
C THR A 325 -5.99 27.46 -19.27
N ALA A 326 -5.11 26.49 -19.44
CA ALA A 326 -5.30 25.15 -18.91
C ALA A 326 -5.33 25.15 -17.36
N THR A 327 -4.45 25.93 -16.72
CA THR A 327 -4.44 26.09 -15.28
C THR A 327 -5.74 26.71 -14.75
N ALA A 328 -6.21 27.80 -15.37
CA ALA A 328 -7.47 28.43 -15.02
C ALA A 328 -8.68 27.51 -15.22
N ALA A 329 -8.71 26.73 -16.29
CA ALA A 329 -9.75 25.75 -16.56
C ALA A 329 -9.77 24.63 -15.49
N ALA A 330 -8.61 24.11 -15.10
CA ALA A 330 -8.50 23.09 -14.06
C ALA A 330 -8.92 23.64 -12.69
N MET A 331 -8.50 24.86 -12.33
CA MET A 331 -8.92 25.51 -11.09
C MET A 331 -10.44 25.74 -11.04
N ASN A 332 -11.00 26.22 -12.15
CA ASN A 332 -12.45 26.40 -12.25
C ASN A 332 -13.20 25.06 -12.14
N TYR A 333 -12.67 24.00 -12.73
CA TYR A 333 -13.23 22.65 -12.61
C TYR A 333 -13.28 22.17 -11.15
N TYR A 334 -12.17 22.29 -10.41
CA TYR A 334 -12.10 21.78 -9.03
C TYR A 334 -12.76 22.69 -7.98
N TYR A 335 -12.75 24.02 -8.19
CA TYR A 335 -13.13 24.99 -7.16
C TYR A 335 -14.26 25.96 -7.60
N GLY A 336 -14.72 25.89 -8.84
CA GLY A 336 -15.75 26.78 -9.37
C GLY A 336 -15.29 28.24 -9.61
N SER A 337 -14.07 28.57 -9.24
CA SER A 337 -13.42 29.89 -9.42
C SER A 337 -11.92 29.74 -9.35
N LEU A 338 -11.19 30.78 -9.74
CA LEU A 338 -9.75 30.86 -9.52
C LEU A 338 -9.50 31.26 -8.04
N PRO A 339 -9.00 30.37 -7.18
CA PRO A 339 -8.65 30.75 -5.81
C PRO A 339 -7.46 31.73 -5.82
N GLU A 340 -7.43 32.65 -4.85
CA GLU A 340 -6.24 33.45 -4.62
C GLU A 340 -5.11 32.53 -4.11
N ALA A 341 -4.00 32.53 -4.80
CA ALA A 341 -2.79 31.81 -4.44
C ALA A 341 -1.61 32.75 -4.31
N SER A 342 -0.80 32.56 -3.29
CA SER A 342 0.33 33.43 -2.97
C SER A 342 1.57 33.15 -3.82
N CYS A 343 1.67 31.94 -4.40
CA CYS A 343 2.83 31.50 -5.17
C CYS A 343 2.51 30.32 -6.10
N PRO A 344 3.38 30.01 -7.09
CA PRO A 344 3.20 28.87 -7.99
C PRO A 344 3.09 27.52 -7.28
N LEU A 345 3.84 27.30 -6.21
CA LEU A 345 3.78 26.07 -5.42
C LEU A 345 2.40 25.87 -4.79
N GLU A 346 1.76 26.94 -4.30
CA GLU A 346 0.38 26.87 -3.78
C GLU A 346 -0.62 26.50 -4.88
N ILE A 347 -0.45 27.04 -6.09
CA ILE A 347 -1.28 26.67 -7.25
C ILE A 347 -1.13 25.17 -7.55
N CYS A 348 0.10 24.67 -7.58
CA CYS A 348 0.38 23.23 -7.77
C CYS A 348 -0.29 22.38 -6.69
N TYR A 349 -0.22 22.83 -5.42
CA TYR A 349 -0.86 22.10 -4.32
C TYR A 349 -2.39 22.10 -4.43
N LEU A 350 -3.01 23.21 -4.80
CA LEU A 350 -4.45 23.27 -5.03
C LEU A 350 -4.89 22.32 -6.16
N LEU A 351 -4.17 22.29 -7.28
CA LEU A 351 -4.42 21.33 -8.36
C LEU A 351 -4.29 19.89 -7.88
N TRP A 352 -3.24 19.58 -7.12
CA TRP A 352 -3.04 18.27 -6.52
C TRP A 352 -4.16 17.89 -5.54
N GLN A 353 -4.59 18.83 -4.72
CA GLN A 353 -5.70 18.64 -3.78
C GLN A 353 -6.99 18.31 -4.51
N GLY A 354 -7.28 19.01 -5.62
CA GLY A 354 -8.42 18.73 -6.48
C GLY A 354 -8.39 17.30 -7.04
N GLN A 355 -7.25 16.89 -7.61
CA GLN A 355 -7.06 15.54 -8.15
C GLN A 355 -7.17 14.45 -7.06
N CYS A 356 -6.61 14.68 -5.89
CA CYS A 356 -6.72 13.74 -4.77
C CYS A 356 -8.17 13.58 -4.31
N LYS A 357 -8.91 14.69 -4.24
CA LYS A 357 -10.34 14.69 -3.87
C LYS A 357 -11.16 13.91 -4.89
N GLU A 358 -10.99 14.20 -6.18
CA GLU A 358 -11.70 13.51 -7.25
C GLU A 358 -11.42 12.00 -7.24
N ARG A 359 -10.15 11.60 -7.10
CA ARG A 359 -9.73 10.20 -6.99
C ARG A 359 -10.37 9.51 -5.79
N PHE A 360 -10.40 10.18 -4.65
CA PHE A 360 -11.00 9.67 -3.42
C PHE A 360 -12.50 9.46 -3.56
N GLU A 361 -13.22 10.46 -4.06
CA GLU A 361 -14.66 10.41 -4.26
C GLU A 361 -15.07 9.36 -5.30
N LYS A 362 -14.28 9.26 -6.39
CA LYS A 362 -14.52 8.26 -7.43
C LYS A 362 -14.31 6.84 -6.91
N LEU A 363 -13.23 6.58 -6.15
CA LEU A 363 -12.99 5.26 -5.56
C LEU A 363 -14.10 4.90 -4.58
N LYS A 364 -14.51 5.84 -3.71
CA LYS A 364 -15.61 5.64 -2.76
C LYS A 364 -16.90 5.29 -3.48
N ALA A 365 -17.29 6.06 -4.48
CA ALA A 365 -18.51 5.81 -5.26
C ALA A 365 -18.47 4.44 -5.98
N ASN A 366 -17.33 4.06 -6.51
CA ASN A 366 -17.14 2.75 -7.15
C ASN A 366 -17.26 1.61 -6.13
N GLU A 367 -16.68 1.74 -4.93
CA GLU A 367 -16.81 0.74 -3.85
C GLU A 367 -18.27 0.63 -3.36
N GLU A 368 -18.99 1.74 -3.24
CA GLU A 368 -20.41 1.76 -2.90
C GLU A 368 -21.27 1.10 -3.98
N GLU A 369 -20.94 1.31 -5.26
CA GLU A 369 -21.64 0.64 -6.38
C GLU A 369 -21.38 -0.87 -6.38
N LEU A 370 -20.14 -1.32 -6.17
CA LEU A 370 -19.83 -2.74 -6.02
C LEU A 370 -20.57 -3.35 -4.83
N ASN A 371 -20.64 -2.66 -3.70
CA ASN A 371 -21.40 -3.11 -2.55
C ASN A 371 -22.90 -3.24 -2.90
N ARG A 372 -23.50 -2.27 -3.60
CA ARG A 372 -24.90 -2.34 -4.04
C ARG A 372 -25.15 -3.55 -4.92
N ILE A 373 -24.30 -3.74 -5.92
CA ILE A 373 -24.38 -4.90 -6.84
C ILE A 373 -24.34 -6.22 -6.05
N PHE A 374 -23.39 -6.39 -5.14
CA PHE A 374 -23.24 -7.65 -4.43
C PHE A 374 -24.31 -7.84 -3.33
N ILE A 375 -24.72 -6.79 -2.63
CA ILE A 375 -25.83 -6.85 -1.67
C ILE A 375 -27.10 -7.33 -2.38
N ASP A 376 -27.37 -6.84 -3.58
CA ASP A 376 -28.56 -7.23 -4.37
C ASP A 376 -28.46 -8.68 -4.83
N ILE A 377 -27.32 -9.12 -5.37
CA ILE A 377 -27.13 -10.49 -5.86
C ILE A 377 -27.28 -11.50 -4.71
N TYR A 378 -26.71 -11.17 -3.56
CA TYR A 378 -26.74 -12.06 -2.40
C TYR A 378 -28.01 -11.91 -1.54
N GLY A 379 -28.95 -11.02 -1.92
CA GLY A 379 -30.23 -10.83 -1.24
C GLY A 379 -30.10 -10.38 0.22
N LEU A 380 -29.15 -9.45 0.47
CA LEU A 380 -28.79 -8.98 1.81
C LEU A 380 -29.18 -7.50 2.04
N GLN A 381 -30.16 -6.97 1.27
CA GLN A 381 -30.59 -5.57 1.33
C GLN A 381 -31.16 -5.17 2.69
N ASP A 382 -31.77 -6.13 3.42
CA ASP A 382 -32.32 -5.89 4.75
C ASP A 382 -31.26 -5.90 5.86
N GLU A 383 -30.02 -6.32 5.54
CA GLU A 383 -28.94 -6.53 6.52
C GLU A 383 -27.75 -5.61 6.31
N LEU A 384 -27.47 -5.23 5.06
CA LEU A 384 -26.27 -4.48 4.68
C LEU A 384 -26.64 -3.23 3.89
N THR A 385 -25.87 -2.19 4.09
CA THR A 385 -25.96 -0.95 3.32
C THR A 385 -24.69 -0.75 2.48
N PRO A 386 -24.79 -0.15 1.28
CA PRO A 386 -23.66 -0.01 0.36
C PRO A 386 -22.63 1.05 0.78
N GLU A 387 -22.98 1.99 1.66
CA GLU A 387 -22.16 3.15 2.02
C GLU A 387 -20.76 2.75 2.53
N VAL A 388 -19.73 3.48 2.13
CA VAL A 388 -18.34 3.30 2.54
C VAL A 388 -17.92 4.47 3.41
N GLU A 389 -17.38 4.20 4.60
CA GLU A 389 -16.85 5.26 5.46
C GLU A 389 -15.54 5.82 4.88
N ASP A 390 -15.28 7.12 5.04
CA ASP A 390 -14.07 7.77 4.52
C ASP A 390 -12.77 7.11 5.02
N LYS A 391 -12.77 6.58 6.25
CA LYS A 391 -11.62 5.89 6.84
C LYS A 391 -11.28 4.56 6.15
N ASP A 392 -12.25 3.96 5.44
CA ASP A 392 -12.10 2.66 4.76
C ASP A 392 -11.67 2.81 3.29
N VAL A 393 -11.72 4.04 2.75
CA VAL A 393 -11.20 4.36 1.41
C VAL A 393 -9.68 4.40 1.44
N THR A 394 -9.02 3.60 0.63
CA THR A 394 -7.58 3.36 0.74
C THR A 394 -6.68 4.27 -0.10
N VAL A 395 -7.25 5.18 -0.90
CA VAL A 395 -6.50 6.29 -1.51
C VAL A 395 -6.57 7.52 -0.60
N ARG A 396 -5.49 8.29 -0.53
CA ARG A 396 -5.37 9.40 0.41
C ARG A 396 -5.90 10.70 -0.18
N LYS A 397 -6.57 11.50 0.64
CA LYS A 397 -6.78 12.92 0.38
C LYS A 397 -5.44 13.67 0.49
N ALA A 398 -5.31 14.82 -0.16
CA ALA A 398 -4.14 15.67 0.01
C ALA A 398 -4.03 16.14 1.47
N ASP A 399 -2.79 16.25 1.94
CA ASP A 399 -2.43 16.80 3.24
C ASP A 399 -1.22 17.71 3.05
N LEU A 400 -1.40 18.99 3.35
CA LEU A 400 -0.40 20.01 3.03
C LEU A 400 0.96 19.71 3.65
N GLN A 401 1.00 19.36 4.93
CA GLN A 401 2.27 19.12 5.62
C GLN A 401 2.97 17.87 5.08
N ARG A 402 2.24 16.78 4.92
CA ARG A 402 2.77 15.53 4.36
C ARG A 402 3.29 15.72 2.93
N ASP A 403 2.53 16.42 2.09
CA ASP A 403 2.85 16.56 0.68
C ASP A 403 4.01 17.54 0.47
N ILE A 404 4.14 18.58 1.29
CA ILE A 404 5.33 19.47 1.32
C ILE A 404 6.56 18.71 1.85
N LYS A 405 6.44 17.89 2.90
CA LYS A 405 7.55 17.05 3.36
C LYS A 405 8.01 16.06 2.30
N SER A 406 7.06 15.50 1.52
CA SER A 406 7.36 14.65 0.37
C SER A 406 8.07 15.41 -0.75
N LEU A 407 7.68 16.66 -1.02
CA LEU A 407 8.37 17.53 -1.98
C LEU A 407 9.82 17.81 -1.55
N LEU A 408 10.04 18.10 -0.26
CA LEU A 408 11.40 18.29 0.26
C LEU A 408 12.25 17.03 0.17
N SER A 409 11.66 15.84 0.40
CA SER A 409 12.34 14.57 0.19
C SER A 409 12.76 14.37 -1.27
N TYR A 410 11.86 14.67 -2.21
CA TYR A 410 12.16 14.61 -3.65
C TYR A 410 13.25 15.62 -4.05
N ALA A 411 13.21 16.85 -3.52
CA ALA A 411 14.25 17.86 -3.76
C ALA A 411 15.63 17.37 -3.29
N VAL A 412 15.71 16.76 -2.10
CA VAL A 412 16.95 16.13 -1.60
C VAL A 412 17.37 14.97 -2.52
N GLY A 413 16.42 14.19 -3.03
CA GLY A 413 16.69 13.17 -4.04
C GLY A 413 17.33 13.75 -5.32
N CYS A 414 16.86 14.91 -5.79
CA CYS A 414 17.45 15.64 -6.92
C CYS A 414 18.85 16.17 -6.57
N MET A 415 19.05 16.69 -5.35
CA MET A 415 20.37 17.16 -4.90
C MET A 415 21.42 16.06 -4.94
N PHE A 416 21.03 14.81 -4.65
CA PHE A 416 21.93 13.66 -4.71
C PHE A 416 21.97 12.94 -6.07
N GLY A 417 21.19 13.38 -7.05
CA GLY A 417 21.10 12.73 -8.36
C GLY A 417 20.29 11.43 -8.36
N ARG A 418 19.59 11.09 -7.27
CA ARG A 418 18.64 9.98 -7.27
C ARG A 418 17.51 10.21 -8.27
N TYR A 419 17.06 11.45 -8.37
CA TYR A 419 16.10 11.96 -9.36
C TYR A 419 16.72 13.10 -10.15
N SER A 420 16.10 13.43 -11.28
CA SER A 420 16.42 14.60 -12.10
C SER A 420 15.14 15.31 -12.49
N LEU A 421 15.21 16.62 -12.72
CA LEU A 421 14.09 17.40 -13.27
C LEU A 421 13.89 17.13 -14.78
N ASP A 422 14.91 16.55 -15.44
CA ASP A 422 15.01 16.42 -16.90
C ASP A 422 14.69 15.02 -17.41
N VAL A 423 14.80 14.01 -16.53
CA VAL A 423 14.44 12.61 -16.86
C VAL A 423 13.46 12.06 -15.84
N PRO A 424 12.45 11.29 -16.27
CA PRO A 424 11.44 10.74 -15.38
C PRO A 424 11.96 9.52 -14.60
N GLY A 425 11.55 9.38 -13.35
CA GLY A 425 11.86 8.24 -12.48
C GLY A 425 13.24 8.32 -11.85
N LEU A 426 13.76 7.16 -11.46
CA LEU A 426 15.10 7.06 -10.90
C LEU A 426 16.14 7.41 -11.98
N ALA A 427 16.96 8.41 -11.69
CA ALA A 427 18.15 8.72 -12.47
C ALA A 427 19.32 7.83 -12.01
N TYR A 428 19.66 7.86 -10.71
CA TYR A 428 20.75 7.05 -10.16
C TYR A 428 20.35 6.32 -8.88
N ALA A 429 20.52 4.99 -8.87
CA ALA A 429 20.31 4.15 -7.69
C ALA A 429 21.24 2.92 -7.71
N GLY A 430 22.53 3.14 -7.92
CA GLY A 430 23.58 2.12 -8.04
C GLY A 430 24.23 2.09 -9.43
N GLY A 431 25.28 1.30 -9.59
CA GLY A 431 26.10 1.28 -10.80
C GLY A 431 27.16 2.39 -10.83
N LYS A 432 27.65 2.73 -12.01
CA LYS A 432 28.64 3.78 -12.18
C LYS A 432 27.98 5.14 -12.36
N TRP A 433 28.44 6.10 -11.59
CA TRP A 433 27.90 7.48 -11.64
C TRP A 433 28.03 8.10 -13.04
N GLU A 434 29.17 7.89 -13.68
CA GLU A 434 29.52 8.43 -15.00
C GLU A 434 28.68 7.84 -16.15
N ASP A 435 28.03 6.70 -15.90
CA ASP A 435 27.10 6.13 -16.88
C ASP A 435 25.79 6.93 -16.94
N VAL A 436 25.47 7.69 -15.90
CA VAL A 436 24.22 8.46 -15.76
C VAL A 436 24.48 9.97 -15.82
N PHE A 437 25.41 10.49 -15.02
CA PHE A 437 25.75 11.91 -14.98
C PHE A 437 27.11 12.16 -15.64
N VAL A 438 27.13 13.10 -16.58
CA VAL A 438 28.32 13.42 -17.36
C VAL A 438 28.57 14.93 -17.25
N ASN A 439 29.77 15.27 -16.78
CA ASN A 439 30.28 16.62 -16.87
C ASN A 439 31.29 16.65 -18.01
N ASP A 440 30.87 16.96 -19.24
CA ASP A 440 31.73 16.99 -20.40
C ASP A 440 31.58 18.34 -21.15
N PRO A 441 32.60 19.18 -21.14
CA PRO A 441 32.59 20.43 -21.91
C PRO A 441 32.67 20.21 -23.44
N THR A 442 32.81 18.97 -23.91
CA THR A 442 32.97 18.64 -25.33
C THR A 442 31.76 18.00 -25.98
N VAL A 443 30.65 17.85 -25.27
CA VAL A 443 29.41 17.25 -25.81
C VAL A 443 28.85 18.14 -26.91
N LEU A 444 28.64 17.54 -28.09
CA LEU A 444 27.98 18.18 -29.23
C LEU A 444 26.48 18.33 -28.94
N ASP A 445 25.94 19.52 -29.14
CA ASP A 445 24.49 19.77 -29.07
C ASP A 445 23.76 18.94 -30.16
N PRO A 446 22.98 17.91 -29.79
CA PRO A 446 22.30 17.06 -30.77
C PRO A 446 21.17 17.78 -31.54
N GLU A 447 20.74 18.96 -31.10
CA GLU A 447 19.70 19.75 -31.77
C GLU A 447 20.26 20.65 -32.87
N LYS A 448 21.57 20.81 -33.01
CA LYS A 448 22.19 21.57 -34.10
C LYS A 448 22.49 20.68 -35.29
N THR A 449 21.63 20.78 -36.30
CA THR A 449 21.71 20.05 -37.57
C THR A 449 22.73 20.64 -38.53
N ASP A 450 23.42 21.76 -38.19
CA ASP A 450 24.32 22.49 -39.10
C ASP A 450 25.80 22.08 -38.99
N GLY A 451 26.12 21.06 -38.18
CA GLY A 451 27.47 20.59 -37.99
C GLY A 451 28.37 21.55 -37.18
N SER A 452 27.83 22.62 -36.61
CA SER A 452 28.59 23.52 -35.74
C SER A 452 28.79 22.89 -34.37
N THR A 453 30.05 22.78 -33.96
CA THR A 453 30.44 22.35 -32.60
C THR A 453 30.21 23.52 -31.62
N ALA A 454 29.00 23.64 -31.09
CA ALA A 454 28.83 24.46 -29.91
C ALA A 454 29.04 23.56 -28.69
N THR A 455 30.13 23.73 -28.00
CA THR A 455 30.38 23.15 -26.67
C THR A 455 29.41 23.85 -25.68
N LEU A 456 28.36 23.16 -25.27
CA LEU A 456 27.59 23.55 -24.12
C LEU A 456 28.33 23.00 -22.89
N ALA A 457 29.05 23.86 -22.18
CA ALA A 457 29.59 23.50 -20.88
C ALA A 457 28.43 23.30 -19.89
N GLY A 458 28.31 22.12 -19.28
CA GLY A 458 27.25 21.85 -18.31
C GLY A 458 27.26 20.39 -17.85
N ASP A 459 26.46 20.14 -16.84
CA ASP A 459 26.18 18.79 -16.38
C ASP A 459 25.01 18.19 -17.19
N TYR A 460 25.17 16.95 -17.59
CA TYR A 460 24.17 16.22 -18.36
C TYR A 460 23.73 14.97 -17.63
N VAL A 461 22.45 14.63 -17.77
CA VAL A 461 21.86 13.35 -17.33
C VAL A 461 21.45 12.52 -18.53
N LYS A 462 21.75 11.23 -18.52
CA LYS A 462 21.31 10.28 -19.54
C LYS A 462 19.98 9.64 -19.12
N ASP A 463 19.03 9.60 -20.05
CA ASP A 463 17.82 8.81 -19.88
C ASP A 463 18.07 7.30 -20.11
N LYS A 464 17.01 6.50 -19.96
CA LYS A 464 17.05 5.03 -20.12
C LYS A 464 17.47 4.57 -21.53
N ASP A 465 17.28 5.42 -22.53
CA ASP A 465 17.65 5.17 -23.93
C ASP A 465 19.07 5.68 -24.25
N GLY A 466 19.76 6.26 -23.24
CA GLY A 466 21.11 6.80 -23.37
C GLY A 466 21.17 8.20 -23.98
N LYS A 467 20.02 8.86 -24.20
CA LYS A 467 19.97 10.24 -24.68
C LYS A 467 20.36 11.19 -23.55
N MET A 468 21.19 12.17 -23.88
CA MET A 468 21.69 13.18 -22.95
C MET A 468 20.74 14.37 -22.88
N HIS A 469 20.47 14.82 -21.66
CA HIS A 469 19.67 16.00 -21.35
C HIS A 469 20.52 16.95 -20.50
N LEU A 470 20.53 18.24 -20.82
CA LEU A 470 21.18 19.26 -19.99
C LEU A 470 20.44 19.33 -18.66
N CYS A 471 21.18 19.28 -17.55
CA CYS A 471 20.60 19.36 -16.22
C CYS A 471 20.05 20.76 -15.94
N THR A 472 18.74 20.88 -15.76
CA THR A 472 18.09 22.10 -15.24
C THR A 472 18.53 22.37 -13.79
N PHE A 473 18.83 21.30 -13.05
CA PHE A 473 19.41 21.33 -11.71
C PHE A 473 20.45 20.22 -11.59
N ALA A 474 21.72 20.61 -11.43
CA ALA A 474 22.82 19.67 -11.31
C ALA A 474 22.88 19.05 -9.90
N PRO A 475 23.11 17.73 -9.78
CA PRO A 475 23.30 17.10 -8.48
C PRO A 475 24.61 17.56 -7.81
N ASP A 476 24.68 17.30 -6.50
CA ASP A 476 25.88 17.58 -5.73
C ASP A 476 27.09 16.75 -6.22
N VAL A 477 28.26 17.39 -6.27
CA VAL A 477 29.46 16.78 -6.90
C VAL A 477 30.10 15.75 -6.00
N ASP A 478 30.24 16.02 -4.70
CA ASP A 478 30.99 15.20 -3.76
C ASP A 478 30.12 14.24 -2.93
N ASN A 479 28.79 14.30 -3.13
CA ASN A 479 27.83 13.46 -2.42
C ASN A 479 27.70 13.78 -0.91
N VAL A 480 28.04 14.99 -0.49
CA VAL A 480 27.99 15.41 0.92
C VAL A 480 27.24 16.72 1.02
N ILE A 481 26.00 16.71 1.48
CA ILE A 481 25.19 17.92 1.65
C ILE A 481 25.22 18.32 3.12
N PRO A 482 25.87 19.48 3.46
CA PRO A 482 25.91 19.99 4.82
C PRO A 482 24.53 20.44 5.31
N ILE A 483 24.27 20.21 6.60
CA ILE A 483 23.11 20.72 7.32
C ILE A 483 23.63 21.45 8.55
N THR A 484 23.64 22.76 8.51
CA THR A 484 24.16 23.61 9.58
C THR A 484 23.04 24.36 10.27
N ASP A 485 23.25 24.82 11.49
CA ASP A 485 22.30 25.64 12.25
C ASP A 485 22.15 27.07 11.70
N GLU A 486 23.19 27.59 11.02
CA GLU A 486 23.20 28.85 10.29
C GLU A 486 23.81 28.68 8.90
N GLU A 487 23.78 29.70 8.08
CA GLU A 487 24.30 29.69 6.71
C GLU A 487 25.82 29.94 6.71
N TYR A 488 26.61 28.86 6.79
CA TYR A 488 28.08 28.92 6.79
C TYR A 488 28.72 28.48 5.47
N LEU A 489 27.99 27.69 4.67
CA LEU A 489 28.50 27.03 3.47
C LEU A 489 27.62 27.34 2.27
N GLU A 490 28.21 27.59 1.12
CA GLU A 490 27.50 27.92 -0.13
C GLU A 490 26.68 26.74 -0.68
N ASP A 491 27.05 25.51 -0.32
CA ASP A 491 26.44 24.25 -0.74
C ASP A 491 25.56 23.60 0.34
N ASP A 492 25.22 24.33 1.39
CA ASP A 492 24.34 23.79 2.44
C ASP A 492 22.94 23.46 1.89
N ILE A 493 22.20 22.63 2.63
CA ILE A 493 20.91 22.10 2.19
C ILE A 493 19.89 23.21 1.88
N ILE A 494 19.97 24.38 2.53
CA ILE A 494 19.05 25.50 2.28
C ILE A 494 19.45 26.23 1.00
N ALA A 495 20.75 26.48 0.78
CA ALA A 495 21.23 27.06 -0.46
C ALA A 495 20.85 26.19 -1.66
N ARG A 496 21.09 24.87 -1.58
CA ARG A 496 20.71 23.90 -2.60
C ARG A 496 19.20 23.84 -2.81
N LEU A 497 18.38 23.94 -1.74
CA LEU A 497 16.93 23.99 -1.85
C LEU A 497 16.45 25.27 -2.56
N CYS A 498 17.06 26.42 -2.27
CA CYS A 498 16.73 27.66 -2.95
C CYS A 498 17.01 27.57 -4.46
N ASP A 499 18.13 27.00 -4.86
CA ASP A 499 18.48 26.82 -6.27
C ASP A 499 17.52 25.83 -6.96
N TRP A 500 17.17 24.73 -6.27
CA TRP A 500 16.18 23.80 -6.77
C TRP A 500 14.79 24.44 -6.94
N LEU A 501 14.34 25.27 -5.98
CA LEU A 501 13.07 25.98 -6.07
C LEU A 501 13.05 26.99 -7.23
N LYS A 502 14.17 27.71 -7.45
CA LYS A 502 14.33 28.60 -8.61
C LYS A 502 14.22 27.83 -9.93
N ALA A 503 14.84 26.65 -10.01
CA ALA A 503 14.80 25.80 -11.19
C ALA A 503 13.40 25.28 -11.50
N VAL A 504 12.59 24.94 -10.47
CA VAL A 504 11.25 24.37 -10.63
C VAL A 504 10.17 25.44 -10.82
N TYR A 505 10.19 26.52 -10.02
CA TYR A 505 9.09 27.48 -9.91
C TYR A 505 9.46 28.91 -10.40
N GLY A 506 10.71 29.14 -10.75
CA GLY A 506 11.21 30.45 -11.18
C GLY A 506 11.83 31.26 -10.06
N ALA A 507 12.87 32.05 -10.41
CA ALA A 507 13.64 32.84 -9.43
C ALA A 507 12.80 33.94 -8.74
N ASP A 508 11.90 34.57 -9.48
CA ASP A 508 11.08 35.68 -9.00
C ASP A 508 10.07 35.29 -7.91
N THR A 509 9.79 33.99 -7.77
CA THR A 509 8.79 33.45 -6.84
C THR A 509 9.41 32.77 -5.62
N LEU A 510 10.75 32.80 -5.49
CA LEU A 510 11.49 32.06 -4.48
C LEU A 510 10.98 32.33 -3.06
N GLU A 511 10.90 33.63 -2.67
CA GLU A 511 10.53 33.98 -1.30
C GLU A 511 9.10 33.55 -0.96
N ALA A 512 8.16 33.74 -1.89
CA ALA A 512 6.77 33.30 -1.69
C ALA A 512 6.65 31.77 -1.58
N ASN A 513 7.43 31.00 -2.34
CA ASN A 513 7.46 29.53 -2.22
C ASN A 513 8.09 29.08 -0.88
N LEU A 514 9.15 29.77 -0.40
CA LEU A 514 9.75 29.49 0.91
C LEU A 514 8.76 29.78 2.04
N ASP A 515 8.01 30.88 1.97
CA ASP A 515 6.97 31.24 2.95
C ASP A 515 5.87 30.18 2.99
N TYR A 516 5.44 29.70 1.83
CA TYR A 516 4.44 28.63 1.75
C TYR A 516 4.92 27.32 2.36
N ILE A 517 6.17 26.91 2.09
CA ILE A 517 6.80 25.72 2.69
C ILE A 517 6.90 25.89 4.22
N ALA A 518 7.39 27.03 4.70
CA ALA A 518 7.53 27.31 6.12
C ALA A 518 6.19 27.24 6.86
N LYS A 519 5.13 27.81 6.27
CA LYS A 519 3.76 27.73 6.78
C LYS A 519 3.28 26.28 6.90
N ALA A 520 3.54 25.45 5.89
CA ALA A 520 3.17 24.04 5.89
C ALA A 520 3.93 23.23 6.96
N LEU A 521 5.20 23.59 7.25
CA LEU A 521 6.01 22.95 8.29
C LEU A 521 5.67 23.39 9.72
N GLY A 522 4.88 24.48 9.90
CA GLY A 522 4.36 24.92 11.19
C GLY A 522 5.07 26.09 11.84
N ASN A 523 5.78 26.92 11.08
CA ASN A 523 6.34 28.24 11.47
C ASN A 523 7.18 28.25 12.77
N LYS A 524 8.06 27.26 12.95
CA LYS A 524 8.97 27.20 14.11
C LYS A 524 10.27 27.95 13.81
N GLY A 525 10.22 29.28 13.74
CA GLY A 525 11.34 30.17 13.46
C GLY A 525 10.85 31.61 13.19
N THR A 526 11.78 32.53 12.98
CA THR A 526 11.49 33.94 12.72
C THR A 526 11.43 34.29 11.23
N THR A 527 12.13 33.50 10.41
CA THR A 527 12.13 33.61 8.95
C THR A 527 11.78 32.26 8.30
N SER A 528 11.32 32.29 7.06
CA SER A 528 10.98 31.06 6.33
C SER A 528 12.17 30.13 6.15
N ARG A 529 13.36 30.69 5.88
CA ARG A 529 14.61 29.90 5.80
C ARG A 529 14.97 29.27 7.13
N GLU A 530 14.81 29.96 8.25
CA GLU A 530 15.05 29.42 9.58
C GLU A 530 14.08 28.27 9.92
N VAL A 531 12.79 28.40 9.58
CA VAL A 531 11.80 27.33 9.77
C VAL A 531 12.18 26.07 8.99
N ILE A 532 12.56 26.24 7.72
CA ILE A 532 12.93 25.11 6.84
C ILE A 532 14.25 24.50 7.33
N ARG A 533 15.23 25.30 7.74
CA ARG A 533 16.49 24.85 8.33
C ARG A 533 16.25 24.03 9.60
N ASN A 534 15.40 24.51 10.49
CA ASN A 534 15.01 23.78 11.71
C ASN A 534 14.38 22.42 11.40
N TYR A 535 13.58 22.32 10.34
CA TYR A 535 13.04 21.05 9.89
C TYR A 535 14.15 20.08 9.43
N PHE A 536 15.10 20.53 8.62
CA PHE A 536 16.21 19.69 8.16
C PHE A 536 17.13 19.25 9.30
N VAL A 537 17.44 20.13 10.23
CA VAL A 537 18.29 19.84 11.40
C VAL A 537 17.64 18.82 12.34
N ASN A 538 16.32 18.91 12.58
CA ASN A 538 15.67 18.21 13.69
C ASN A 538 14.76 17.06 13.26
N ASP A 539 14.08 17.16 12.11
CA ASP A 539 12.95 16.30 11.78
C ASP A 539 13.09 15.55 10.45
N PHE A 540 13.74 16.12 9.44
CA PHE A 540 13.85 15.53 8.11
C PHE A 540 14.35 14.08 8.11
N PHE A 541 15.46 13.80 8.80
CA PHE A 541 16.02 12.44 8.82
C PHE A 541 15.12 11.44 9.55
N LYS A 542 14.33 11.89 10.52
CA LYS A 542 13.32 11.04 11.17
C LYS A 542 12.20 10.68 10.20
N ASP A 543 11.70 11.67 9.45
CA ASP A 543 10.67 11.47 8.43
C ASP A 543 11.19 10.57 7.31
N HIS A 544 12.41 10.79 6.84
CA HIS A 544 13.11 9.93 5.89
C HIS A 544 13.19 8.47 6.39
N CYS A 545 13.59 8.25 7.64
CA CYS A 545 13.63 6.93 8.25
C CYS A 545 12.24 6.28 8.41
N GLN A 546 11.15 7.05 8.47
CA GLN A 546 9.79 6.51 8.49
C GLN A 546 9.35 6.05 7.09
N ILE A 547 9.66 6.82 6.07
CA ILE A 547 9.33 6.51 4.67
C ILE A 547 10.12 5.28 4.20
N TYR A 548 11.42 5.25 4.47
CA TYR A 548 12.37 4.24 3.96
C TYR A 548 12.76 3.20 5.02
N SER A 549 11.93 2.90 6.00
CA SER A 549 12.21 1.89 7.00
C SER A 549 11.38 0.62 6.83
N VAL A 550 11.97 -0.51 7.21
CA VAL A 550 11.33 -1.82 7.23
C VAL A 550 10.79 -2.12 8.61
N THR A 551 9.52 -2.51 8.70
CA THR A 551 8.94 -3.03 9.94
C THR A 551 9.63 -4.34 10.32
N GLY A 552 10.31 -4.39 11.48
CA GLY A 552 10.87 -5.62 12.06
C GLY A 552 12.33 -5.92 11.79
N SER A 553 13.01 -5.26 10.85
CA SER A 553 14.45 -5.50 10.53
C SER A 553 15.39 -4.34 10.83
N GLY A 554 14.88 -3.29 11.48
CA GLY A 554 15.62 -2.06 11.73
C GLY A 554 15.49 -1.03 10.61
N LYS A 555 15.92 0.19 10.90
CA LYS A 555 15.88 1.30 9.94
C LYS A 555 17.01 1.14 8.92
N ARG A 556 16.67 1.15 7.65
CA ARG A 556 17.62 1.10 6.53
C ARG A 556 17.35 2.26 5.57
N PRO A 557 17.66 3.49 5.99
CA PRO A 557 17.49 4.66 5.15
C PRO A 557 18.44 4.59 3.93
N ILE A 558 18.08 5.26 2.86
CA ILE A 558 18.96 5.37 1.67
C ILE A 558 19.99 6.48 1.82
N TYR A 559 19.81 7.39 2.78
CA TYR A 559 20.79 8.39 3.18
C TYR A 559 21.41 8.01 4.53
N TRP A 560 22.69 8.31 4.68
CA TRP A 560 23.38 8.28 5.95
C TRP A 560 23.47 9.71 6.49
N LEU A 561 23.20 9.88 7.78
CA LEU A 561 23.35 11.16 8.46
C LEU A 561 24.58 11.12 9.35
N PHE A 562 25.57 11.97 9.05
CA PHE A 562 26.59 12.36 10.00
C PHE A 562 26.00 13.41 10.93
N ASP A 563 26.28 13.31 12.23
CA ASP A 563 25.83 14.26 13.26
C ASP A 563 26.98 14.52 14.23
N SER A 564 27.44 15.78 14.33
CA SER A 564 28.54 16.19 15.20
C SER A 564 28.22 16.14 16.70
N GLY A 565 26.98 15.80 17.06
CA GLY A 565 26.57 15.56 18.45
C GLY A 565 25.56 16.58 19.01
N LYS A 566 25.55 16.73 20.35
CA LYS A 566 24.43 17.36 21.09
C LYS A 566 24.15 18.83 20.80
N GLN A 567 25.08 19.57 20.22
CA GLN A 567 24.92 21.01 19.96
C GLN A 567 24.35 21.35 18.57
N ASN A 568 24.05 20.31 17.75
CA ASN A 568 23.46 20.45 16.40
C ASN A 568 24.23 21.38 15.44
N GLY A 569 25.49 21.72 15.74
CA GLY A 569 26.26 22.70 14.99
C GLY A 569 26.61 22.28 13.58
N PHE A 570 26.76 20.98 13.32
CA PHE A 570 27.06 20.43 12.00
C PHE A 570 26.48 19.04 11.83
N LYS A 571 25.74 18.85 10.74
CA LYS A 571 25.30 17.56 10.22
C LYS A 571 25.61 17.49 8.73
N ALA A 572 25.64 16.29 8.17
CA ALA A 572 25.75 16.11 6.74
C ALA A 572 24.97 14.87 6.31
N LEU A 573 24.28 14.97 5.17
CA LEU A 573 23.66 13.83 4.50
C LEU A 573 24.58 13.29 3.42
N VAL A 574 24.55 11.98 3.27
CA VAL A 574 25.32 11.24 2.24
C VAL A 574 24.41 10.20 1.59
N TYR A 575 24.37 10.13 0.28
CA TYR A 575 23.59 9.16 -0.46
C TYR A 575 24.35 7.85 -0.60
N LEU A 576 23.84 6.77 0.01
CA LEU A 576 24.56 5.51 0.14
C LEU A 576 24.85 4.83 -1.20
N HIS A 577 23.95 4.92 -2.16
CA HIS A 577 24.14 4.28 -3.48
C HIS A 577 25.32 4.83 -4.29
N ARG A 578 25.86 6.00 -3.94
CA ARG A 578 27.06 6.54 -4.58
C ARG A 578 28.38 5.95 -4.02
N TYR A 579 28.28 5.10 -2.98
CA TYR A 579 29.42 4.43 -2.34
C TYR A 579 29.37 2.89 -2.45
N THR A 580 28.41 2.32 -3.16
CA THR A 580 28.23 0.86 -3.26
C THR A 580 28.67 0.27 -4.58
#